data_a7ec2e312b8e129354dfd337b87ef826
#
_entry.id   a7ec2e312b8e129354dfd337b87ef826
#
_cell.length_a   1.000
_cell.length_b   1.000
_cell.length_c   1.000
_cell.angle_alpha   90.00
_cell.angle_beta   90.00
_cell.angle_gamma   90.00
#
_symmetry.space_group_name_H-M   'P 1'
#
loop_
_entity.id
_entity.type
_entity.pdbx_description
1 polymer ?
#
loop_
_entity_poly.entity_id
_entity_poly.type
_entity_poly.pdbx_seq_one_letter_code
_entity_poly.pdbx_strand_id
1 'polypeptide(L)'
;MRIPCLFKREAVSSSTAAWLAACLLLALLGGCGQQAEAPVTTQSSPANGWPRSIMTAKGEVVIERPPQRIVSTSVTLTGTLLTINAPIVASGATQGGTAITDEQGFFTQWSDVAKTRKLQPLYRGEPNAEAIIAANPDLIIVAGTGGDSALKLYEQLNLVAPTLVVNYDDKSWQELATLFGRATGHEADAAAAIQRFDSLAAATRASLVLPPQPTTALVYYEDDSGANVWTGASAQGKLLMDLGFTLAAVPDSVKGDKSMGIRKDIIQLSGEKFADGLQGQTLLLFSGNAQTAAQVKRNRFLAGSPAIKAGHVYPMGLDTFRLDYYSATQLLKHMQTLFRGNQAAASEQGKAETNPASRG
;
A
#
# COMPACT_ATOMS: atom_id res chain seq x y z
N MET A 1 41.72 42.04 -3.02
CA MET A 1 43.04 42.13 -2.33
C MET A 1 43.57 40.73 -2.17
N ARG A 2 44.46 40.36 -3.04
CA ARG A 2 45.56 39.41 -3.12
C ARG A 2 45.90 38.70 -1.79
N ILE A 3 45.77 37.27 -1.71
CA ILE A 3 46.83 36.23 -1.96
C ILE A 3 48.10 36.44 -1.08
N PRO A 4 48.92 35.43 -0.61
CA PRO A 4 49.03 34.00 -0.92
C PRO A 4 49.32 33.07 0.30
N CYS A 5 49.18 31.76 0.06
CA CYS A 5 50.17 30.69 -0.17
C CYS A 5 51.32 30.54 0.83
N LEU A 6 51.56 29.31 1.33
CA LEU A 6 52.78 28.53 1.11
C LEU A 6 52.70 27.21 1.90
N PHE A 7 52.66 26.13 1.19
CA PHE A 7 53.55 24.96 1.11
C PHE A 7 54.59 24.79 2.21
N LYS A 8 54.62 23.61 2.85
CA LYS A 8 55.86 22.83 2.96
C LYS A 8 55.60 21.34 3.09
N ARG A 9 55.99 20.62 2.05
CA ARG A 9 56.31 19.19 2.05
C ARG A 9 57.71 19.06 2.67
N GLU A 10 57.93 18.05 3.49
CA GLU A 10 59.20 17.32 3.48
C GLU A 10 58.97 15.85 3.70
N ALA A 11 59.65 15.09 2.87
CA ALA A 11 59.66 13.65 2.77
C ALA A 11 60.96 13.08 3.35
N VAL A 12 60.94 11.77 3.52
CA VAL A 12 62.07 10.82 3.45
C VAL A 12 62.86 10.60 4.76
N SER A 13 62.86 9.36 5.28
CA SER A 13 63.95 8.42 5.01
C SER A 13 63.77 7.09 5.72
N SER A 14 63.97 6.08 4.95
CA SER A 14 64.13 4.66 5.27
C SER A 14 65.49 4.38 5.98
N SER A 15 65.46 3.35 6.79
CA SER A 15 66.55 2.33 6.87
C SER A 15 66.27 1.37 8.03
N THR A 16 65.98 0.16 7.74
CA THR A 16 66.75 -1.06 7.62
C THR A 16 67.38 -1.63 8.92
N ALA A 17 66.97 -2.83 9.16
CA ALA A 17 67.74 -4.04 9.48
C ALA A 17 68.08 -4.34 10.94
N ALA A 18 67.49 -5.43 11.32
CA ALA A 18 68.13 -6.60 11.97
C ALA A 18 68.95 -6.41 13.24
N TRP A 19 68.57 -7.17 14.23
CA TRP A 19 69.46 -8.11 14.89
C TRP A 19 68.69 -9.20 15.60
N LEU A 20 69.06 -10.40 15.28
CA LEU A 20 68.65 -11.71 15.78
C LEU A 20 69.21 -12.00 17.16
N ALA A 21 68.55 -12.83 17.86
CA ALA A 21 69.00 -13.95 18.70
C ALA A 21 69.22 -13.74 20.19
N ALA A 22 68.64 -14.68 20.85
CA ALA A 22 69.09 -15.50 21.95
C ALA A 22 68.84 -15.03 23.40
N CYS A 23 68.11 -15.82 24.05
CA CYS A 23 68.30 -16.74 25.22
C CYS A 23 67.00 -16.87 25.97
N LEU A 24 66.41 -17.91 25.92
CA LEU A 24 66.26 -19.20 26.62
C LEU A 24 66.41 -19.16 28.13
N LEU A 25 65.45 -19.67 28.86
CA LEU A 25 65.39 -20.22 30.21
C LEU A 25 65.34 -19.27 31.41
N LEU A 26 64.22 -19.36 32.07
CA LEU A 26 64.00 -19.75 33.48
C LEU A 26 62.53 -19.51 33.83
N ALA A 27 61.76 -20.47 33.89
CA ALA A 27 61.25 -21.37 34.91
C ALA A 27 60.42 -20.71 36.03
N LEU A 28 59.14 -21.08 36.02
CA LEU A 28 58.27 -21.45 37.16
C LEU A 28 58.24 -20.49 38.36
N LEU A 29 57.05 -19.93 38.54
CA LEU A 29 56.30 -19.95 39.79
C LEU A 29 55.00 -19.17 39.60
N GLY A 30 53.90 -19.82 39.52
CA GLY A 30 52.74 -19.92 40.37
C GLY A 30 52.04 -18.58 40.63
N GLY A 31 50.91 -18.40 39.98
CA GLY A 31 49.92 -17.39 40.30
C GLY A 31 48.60 -17.69 39.61
N CYS A 32 47.78 -18.59 40.19
CA CYS A 32 46.39 -18.71 39.85
C CYS A 32 45.67 -17.36 40.16
N GLY A 33 45.59 -16.48 39.19
CA GLY A 33 44.65 -15.40 39.16
C GLY A 33 43.44 -15.90 38.37
N GLN A 34 42.45 -16.42 39.06
CA GLN A 34 41.11 -16.66 38.49
C GLN A 34 40.53 -15.28 38.15
N GLN A 35 40.72 -14.85 36.91
CA GLN A 35 39.97 -13.77 36.32
C GLN A 35 38.55 -14.31 36.18
N ALA A 36 37.65 -13.84 37.05
CA ALA A 36 36.24 -14.04 36.89
C ALA A 36 35.86 -13.46 35.53
N GLU A 37 35.69 -14.31 34.51
CA GLU A 37 34.96 -13.96 33.30
C GLU A 37 33.61 -13.46 33.73
N ALA A 38 33.35 -12.18 33.47
CA ALA A 38 32.00 -11.65 33.54
C ALA A 38 31.11 -12.55 32.68
N PRO A 39 29.93 -12.93 33.17
CA PRO A 39 29.02 -13.77 32.39
C PRO A 39 28.79 -13.06 31.06
N VAL A 40 29.30 -13.62 29.98
CA VAL A 40 28.86 -13.33 28.63
C VAL A 40 27.38 -13.70 28.62
N THR A 41 26.55 -12.70 28.78
CA THR A 41 25.13 -12.84 28.53
C THR A 41 25.02 -13.25 27.07
N THR A 42 25.00 -14.55 26.84
CA THR A 42 24.54 -15.14 25.59
C THR A 42 23.11 -14.60 25.45
N GLN A 43 22.93 -13.54 24.65
CA GLN A 43 21.62 -13.21 24.14
C GLN A 43 21.19 -14.45 23.34
N SER A 44 20.46 -15.32 24.01
CA SER A 44 19.74 -16.40 23.35
C SER A 44 18.94 -15.75 22.25
N SER A 45 19.25 -16.08 20.98
CA SER A 45 18.35 -15.76 19.88
C SER A 45 16.95 -16.13 20.30
N PRO A 46 15.98 -15.21 20.24
CA PRO A 46 14.67 -15.46 20.79
C PRO A 46 14.08 -16.70 20.12
N ALA A 47 13.72 -17.70 20.93
CA ALA A 47 13.00 -18.86 20.44
C ALA A 47 11.75 -18.36 19.70
N ASN A 48 11.61 -18.71 18.43
CA ASN A 48 10.51 -18.30 17.54
C ASN A 48 10.51 -16.84 17.04
N GLY A 49 11.63 -16.09 17.07
CA GLY A 49 11.73 -14.74 16.48
C GLY A 49 10.93 -13.65 17.20
N TRP A 50 10.61 -13.82 18.48
CA TRP A 50 10.00 -12.82 19.37
C TRP A 50 10.94 -12.52 20.55
N PRO A 51 10.95 -11.29 21.11
CA PRO A 51 10.12 -10.11 20.73
C PRO A 51 10.47 -9.53 19.37
N ARG A 52 9.55 -8.72 18.80
CA ARG A 52 9.75 -8.02 17.54
C ARG A 52 9.61 -6.52 17.70
N SER A 53 10.55 -5.79 17.12
CA SER A 53 10.53 -4.33 17.06
C SER A 53 9.99 -3.88 15.70
N ILE A 54 8.95 -3.06 15.72
CA ILE A 54 8.31 -2.48 14.53
C ILE A 54 8.42 -0.97 14.61
N MET A 55 9.09 -0.37 13.63
CA MET A 55 9.14 1.08 13.49
C MET A 55 7.81 1.61 12.97
N THR A 56 7.23 2.60 13.64
CA THR A 56 5.95 3.24 13.32
C THR A 56 6.10 4.76 13.20
N ALA A 57 5.04 5.44 12.79
CA ALA A 57 5.00 6.91 12.77
C ALA A 57 5.14 7.55 14.18
N LYS A 58 4.92 6.77 15.25
CA LYS A 58 5.07 7.18 16.66
C LYS A 58 6.33 6.63 17.33
N GLY A 59 7.26 6.07 16.57
CA GLY A 59 8.48 5.45 17.06
C GLY A 59 8.44 3.93 17.04
N GLU A 60 9.39 3.33 17.71
CA GLU A 60 9.52 1.88 17.81
C GLU A 60 8.51 1.30 18.77
N VAL A 61 7.83 0.23 18.33
CA VAL A 61 6.90 -0.56 19.15
C VAL A 61 7.43 -1.98 19.28
N VAL A 62 7.60 -2.44 20.51
CA VAL A 62 8.02 -3.81 20.81
C VAL A 62 6.80 -4.67 21.04
N ILE A 63 6.73 -5.80 20.33
CA ILE A 63 5.68 -6.81 20.45
C ILE A 63 6.34 -8.06 21.03
N GLU A 64 6.02 -8.39 22.28
CA GLU A 64 6.72 -9.41 23.08
C GLU A 64 6.47 -10.85 22.59
N ARG A 65 5.31 -11.11 22.00
CA ARG A 65 4.84 -12.43 21.55
C ARG A 65 3.90 -12.32 20.35
N PRO A 66 3.67 -13.42 19.61
CA PRO A 66 2.68 -13.43 18.53
C PRO A 66 1.31 -12.94 19.01
N PRO A 67 0.75 -11.85 18.44
CA PRO A 67 -0.57 -11.38 18.79
C PRO A 67 -1.64 -12.42 18.49
N GLN A 68 -2.64 -12.53 19.38
CA GLN A 68 -3.77 -13.44 19.23
C GLN A 68 -5.10 -12.70 19.11
N ARG A 69 -5.12 -11.43 19.47
CA ARG A 69 -6.33 -10.60 19.48
C ARG A 69 -6.02 -9.20 18.94
N ILE A 70 -5.99 -9.10 17.63
CA ILE A 70 -5.70 -7.85 16.96
C ILE A 70 -6.98 -7.04 16.80
N VAL A 71 -6.91 -5.77 17.14
CA VAL A 71 -7.93 -4.79 16.83
C VAL A 71 -7.41 -3.77 15.82
N SER A 72 -8.12 -3.59 14.71
CA SER A 72 -7.87 -2.50 13.77
C SER A 72 -8.86 -1.37 14.04
N THR A 73 -8.37 -0.18 14.30
CA THR A 73 -9.25 1.00 14.41
C THR A 73 -9.61 1.58 13.05
N SER A 74 -9.04 1.05 11.97
CA SER A 74 -9.21 1.54 10.61
C SER A 74 -9.82 0.47 9.72
N VAL A 75 -10.99 0.76 9.15
CA VAL A 75 -11.62 -0.09 8.15
C VAL A 75 -10.74 -0.27 6.90
N THR A 76 -9.95 0.75 6.57
CA THR A 76 -9.02 0.74 5.42
C THR A 76 -7.89 -0.28 5.59
N LEU A 77 -7.35 -0.44 6.81
CA LEU A 77 -6.24 -1.37 7.08
C LEU A 77 -6.72 -2.82 7.29
N THR A 78 -8.00 -3.01 7.60
CA THR A 78 -8.58 -4.30 7.98
C THR A 78 -8.53 -5.33 6.86
N GLY A 79 -8.78 -4.94 5.62
CA GLY A 79 -8.71 -5.86 4.47
C GLY A 79 -7.34 -6.51 4.33
N THR A 80 -6.26 -5.76 4.55
CA THR A 80 -4.89 -6.31 4.50
C THR A 80 -4.61 -7.30 5.63
N LEU A 81 -5.08 -7.02 6.86
CA LEU A 81 -4.96 -7.95 7.99
C LEU A 81 -5.73 -9.26 7.74
N LEU A 82 -6.92 -9.17 7.15
CA LEU A 82 -7.70 -10.34 6.73
C LEU A 82 -6.99 -11.16 5.65
N THR A 83 -6.35 -10.48 4.69
CA THR A 83 -5.63 -11.12 3.58
C THR A 83 -4.48 -12.00 4.05
N ILE A 84 -3.75 -11.56 5.07
CA ILE A 84 -2.60 -12.29 5.63
C ILE A 84 -2.96 -13.25 6.77
N ASN A 85 -4.24 -13.55 6.96
CA ASN A 85 -4.72 -14.40 8.03
C ASN A 85 -4.38 -13.95 9.45
N ALA A 86 -4.06 -12.69 9.69
CA ALA A 86 -3.82 -12.16 11.02
C ALA A 86 -5.04 -12.38 11.93
N PRO A 87 -4.86 -12.68 13.23
CA PRO A 87 -5.96 -12.99 14.17
C PRO A 87 -6.71 -11.71 14.61
N ILE A 88 -7.27 -10.99 13.62
CA ILE A 88 -8.08 -9.81 13.86
C ILE A 88 -9.45 -10.20 14.40
N VAL A 89 -9.86 -9.64 15.54
CA VAL A 89 -11.11 -9.94 16.23
C VAL A 89 -12.16 -8.85 16.08
N ALA A 90 -11.73 -7.59 15.88
CA ALA A 90 -12.63 -6.47 15.73
C ALA A 90 -12.01 -5.34 14.88
N SER A 91 -12.86 -4.56 14.24
CA SER A 91 -12.46 -3.45 13.36
C SER A 91 -13.36 -2.23 13.54
N GLY A 92 -12.78 -1.03 13.41
CA GLY A 92 -13.55 0.15 13.08
C GLY A 92 -14.37 -0.10 11.82
N ALA A 93 -15.53 0.50 11.75
CA ALA A 93 -16.45 0.40 10.62
C ALA A 93 -16.91 1.79 10.19
N THR A 94 -17.41 1.92 8.97
CA THR A 94 -18.06 3.13 8.47
C THR A 94 -19.58 2.97 8.48
N GLN A 95 -20.31 3.87 7.86
CA GLN A 95 -21.76 3.73 7.74
C GLN A 95 -22.08 2.43 6.99
N GLY A 96 -23.04 1.64 7.52
CA GLY A 96 -23.49 0.41 6.91
C GLY A 96 -24.55 0.61 5.83
N GLY A 97 -24.75 -0.41 4.99
CA GLY A 97 -25.82 -0.45 3.99
C GLY A 97 -25.64 0.54 2.83
N THR A 98 -24.39 0.87 2.47
CA THR A 98 -24.10 1.73 1.32
C THR A 98 -23.68 0.90 0.09
N ALA A 99 -23.45 1.56 -1.03
CA ALA A 99 -22.97 0.89 -2.25
C ALA A 99 -21.60 0.19 -2.09
N ILE A 100 -20.81 0.58 -1.07
CA ILE A 100 -19.47 0.05 -0.83
C ILE A 100 -19.31 -0.61 0.54
N THR A 101 -20.38 -0.70 1.33
CA THR A 101 -20.34 -1.29 2.67
C THR A 101 -21.53 -2.22 2.93
N ASP A 102 -21.29 -3.27 3.71
CA ASP A 102 -22.35 -4.14 4.21
C ASP A 102 -23.12 -3.49 5.38
N GLU A 103 -24.08 -4.20 5.95
CA GLU A 103 -24.91 -3.73 7.07
C GLU A 103 -24.09 -3.46 8.35
N GLN A 104 -22.90 -4.08 8.49
CA GLN A 104 -22.00 -3.86 9.61
C GLN A 104 -21.10 -2.64 9.42
N GLY A 105 -21.05 -2.08 8.20
CA GLY A 105 -20.16 -0.96 7.82
C GLY A 105 -18.78 -1.41 7.38
N PHE A 106 -18.61 -2.68 7.05
CA PHE A 106 -17.40 -3.23 6.46
C PHE A 106 -17.43 -3.12 4.94
N PHE A 107 -16.29 -2.90 4.31
CA PHE A 107 -16.22 -2.80 2.86
C PHE A 107 -16.65 -4.09 2.17
N THR A 108 -17.49 -3.97 1.15
CA THR A 108 -18.09 -5.10 0.43
C THR A 108 -17.07 -6.05 -0.17
N GLN A 109 -15.88 -5.55 -0.59
CA GLN A 109 -14.84 -6.38 -1.20
C GLN A 109 -14.29 -7.48 -0.28
N TRP A 110 -14.41 -7.35 1.05
CA TRP A 110 -13.96 -8.36 2.01
C TRP A 110 -14.99 -8.70 3.11
N SER A 111 -16.21 -8.16 3.03
CA SER A 111 -17.24 -8.37 4.07
C SER A 111 -17.59 -9.86 4.29
N ASP A 112 -17.58 -10.70 3.24
CA ASP A 112 -17.84 -12.14 3.39
C ASP A 112 -16.72 -12.84 4.17
N VAL A 113 -15.47 -12.42 3.99
CA VAL A 113 -14.35 -12.92 4.81
C VAL A 113 -14.51 -12.48 6.26
N ALA A 114 -14.91 -11.22 6.49
CA ALA A 114 -15.19 -10.70 7.83
C ALA A 114 -16.31 -11.50 8.52
N LYS A 115 -17.41 -11.80 7.83
CA LYS A 115 -18.51 -12.63 8.35
C LYS A 115 -18.03 -14.05 8.71
N THR A 116 -17.29 -14.69 7.80
CA THR A 116 -16.74 -16.03 8.02
C THR A 116 -15.85 -16.07 9.27
N ARG A 117 -15.05 -15.03 9.48
CA ARG A 117 -14.17 -14.88 10.64
C ARG A 117 -14.84 -14.32 11.88
N LYS A 118 -16.14 -13.99 11.81
CA LYS A 118 -16.92 -13.40 12.90
C LYS A 118 -16.31 -12.09 13.42
N LEU A 119 -15.74 -11.29 12.51
CA LEU A 119 -15.18 -9.99 12.83
C LEU A 119 -16.26 -9.07 13.41
N GLN A 120 -15.96 -8.42 14.54
CA GLN A 120 -16.90 -7.53 15.21
C GLN A 120 -16.68 -6.07 14.79
N PRO A 121 -17.74 -5.29 14.51
CA PRO A 121 -17.60 -3.85 14.38
C PRO A 121 -17.42 -3.20 15.76
N LEU A 122 -16.41 -2.34 15.90
CA LEU A 122 -16.13 -1.60 17.14
C LEU A 122 -17.04 -0.38 17.30
N TYR A 123 -17.17 0.36 16.23
CA TYR A 123 -17.94 1.60 16.11
C TYR A 123 -18.18 1.90 14.64
N ARG A 124 -19.08 2.85 14.36
CA ARG A 124 -19.36 3.31 13.00
C ARG A 124 -19.04 4.80 12.88
N GLY A 125 -18.04 5.12 12.05
CA GLY A 125 -17.56 6.50 11.89
C GLY A 125 -16.59 6.91 12.98
N GLU A 126 -17.03 7.62 13.99
CA GLU A 126 -16.16 8.17 15.03
C GLU A 126 -15.51 7.10 15.92
N PRO A 127 -14.17 7.12 16.08
CA PRO A 127 -13.45 6.21 16.96
C PRO A 127 -13.91 6.28 18.42
N ASN A 128 -14.11 5.09 19.02
CA ASN A 128 -14.54 4.94 20.40
C ASN A 128 -13.53 4.09 21.19
N ALA A 129 -12.83 4.70 22.14
CA ALA A 129 -11.79 4.05 22.92
C ALA A 129 -12.35 2.92 23.81
N GLU A 130 -13.52 3.09 24.41
CA GLU A 130 -14.14 2.09 25.29
C GLU A 130 -14.47 0.81 24.52
N ALA A 131 -15.01 0.95 23.29
CA ALA A 131 -15.28 -0.21 22.42
C ALA A 131 -13.98 -0.94 22.03
N ILE A 132 -12.89 -0.21 21.77
CA ILE A 132 -11.58 -0.80 21.47
C ILE A 132 -11.04 -1.55 22.67
N ILE A 133 -11.09 -0.97 23.88
CA ILE A 133 -10.63 -1.58 25.12
C ILE A 133 -11.46 -2.82 25.48
N ALA A 134 -12.78 -2.75 25.31
CA ALA A 134 -13.71 -3.87 25.58
C ALA A 134 -13.44 -5.10 24.68
N ALA A 135 -12.86 -4.91 23.50
CA ALA A 135 -12.45 -6.00 22.62
C ALA A 135 -11.22 -6.78 23.15
N ASN A 136 -10.61 -6.33 24.26
CA ASN A 136 -9.45 -6.95 24.93
C ASN A 136 -8.30 -7.28 23.95
N PRO A 137 -7.75 -6.27 23.24
CA PRO A 137 -6.68 -6.47 22.27
C PRO A 137 -5.33 -6.77 22.95
N ASP A 138 -4.48 -7.53 22.27
CA ASP A 138 -3.04 -7.66 22.55
C ASP A 138 -2.16 -6.97 21.51
N LEU A 139 -2.77 -6.44 20.45
CA LEU A 139 -2.19 -5.52 19.47
C LEU A 139 -3.27 -4.62 18.89
N ILE A 140 -2.99 -3.32 18.81
CA ILE A 140 -3.89 -2.33 18.22
C ILE A 140 -3.24 -1.74 16.96
N ILE A 141 -3.98 -1.69 15.86
CA ILE A 141 -3.55 -1.06 14.60
C ILE A 141 -4.34 0.23 14.41
N VAL A 142 -3.64 1.35 14.27
CA VAL A 142 -4.20 2.69 14.10
C VAL A 142 -3.72 3.28 12.78
N ALA A 143 -4.63 3.81 11.98
CA ALA A 143 -4.26 4.60 10.82
C ALA A 143 -3.71 5.96 11.26
N GLY A 144 -2.54 6.34 10.76
CA GLY A 144 -1.92 7.65 11.03
C GLY A 144 -2.59 8.80 10.29
N THR A 145 -3.31 8.51 9.21
CA THR A 145 -3.97 9.46 8.30
C THR A 145 -5.34 8.94 7.87
N GLY A 146 -6.12 9.80 7.22
CA GLY A 146 -7.42 9.45 6.67
C GLY A 146 -8.60 9.68 7.61
N GLY A 147 -9.81 9.60 7.06
CA GLY A 147 -11.05 9.86 7.80
C GLY A 147 -11.41 8.79 8.84
N ASP A 148 -10.76 7.63 8.77
CA ASP A 148 -10.92 6.50 9.70
C ASP A 148 -9.76 6.41 10.72
N SER A 149 -8.99 7.50 10.87
CA SER A 149 -7.88 7.57 11.81
C SER A 149 -8.36 7.75 13.25
N ALA A 150 -7.91 6.87 14.14
CA ALA A 150 -8.06 6.99 15.58
C ALA A 150 -6.81 7.59 16.27
N LEU A 151 -5.96 8.32 15.54
CA LEU A 151 -4.69 8.84 16.04
C LEU A 151 -4.84 9.72 17.29
N LYS A 152 -5.98 10.42 17.43
CA LYS A 152 -6.30 11.24 18.62
C LYS A 152 -6.38 10.42 19.91
N LEU A 153 -6.65 9.11 19.80
CA LEU A 153 -6.77 8.19 20.93
C LEU A 153 -5.45 7.44 21.22
N TYR A 154 -4.37 7.70 20.47
CA TYR A 154 -3.13 6.92 20.54
C TYR A 154 -2.60 6.77 21.97
N GLU A 155 -2.47 7.87 22.72
CA GLU A 155 -1.91 7.85 24.07
C GLU A 155 -2.73 6.95 25.02
N GLN A 156 -4.05 6.99 24.89
CA GLN A 156 -4.95 6.15 25.67
C GLN A 156 -4.85 4.66 25.25
N LEU A 157 -4.81 4.38 23.96
CA LEU A 157 -4.75 3.02 23.43
C LEU A 157 -3.42 2.35 23.73
N ASN A 158 -2.32 3.10 23.67
CA ASN A 158 -0.98 2.59 23.96
C ASN A 158 -0.75 2.18 25.42
N LEU A 159 -1.63 2.63 26.34
CA LEU A 159 -1.65 2.14 27.72
C LEU A 159 -2.32 0.77 27.86
N VAL A 160 -3.09 0.34 26.86
CA VAL A 160 -3.86 -0.92 26.88
C VAL A 160 -3.07 -2.05 26.23
N ALA A 161 -2.51 -1.80 25.06
CA ALA A 161 -1.74 -2.79 24.31
C ALA A 161 -0.74 -2.07 23.36
N PRO A 162 0.31 -2.77 22.89
CA PRO A 162 1.18 -2.26 21.83
C PRO A 162 0.34 -1.70 20.67
N THR A 163 0.59 -0.45 20.29
CA THR A 163 -0.23 0.27 19.31
C THR A 163 0.63 0.70 18.12
N LEU A 164 0.39 0.11 16.95
CA LEU A 164 1.07 0.45 15.71
C LEU A 164 0.34 1.56 14.97
N VAL A 165 0.98 2.71 14.81
CA VAL A 165 0.46 3.80 13.97
C VAL A 165 1.02 3.67 12.57
N VAL A 166 0.15 3.43 11.60
CA VAL A 166 0.53 3.11 10.21
C VAL A 166 -0.04 4.14 9.24
N ASN A 167 0.85 4.80 8.50
CA ASN A 167 0.43 5.60 7.33
C ASN A 167 0.22 4.66 6.15
N TYR A 168 -0.93 4.78 5.50
CA TYR A 168 -1.28 3.96 4.35
C TYR A 168 -1.34 4.73 3.03
N ASP A 169 -1.29 6.05 3.09
CA ASP A 169 -1.45 6.95 1.93
C ASP A 169 -0.27 6.92 0.95
N ASP A 170 0.90 6.48 1.40
CA ASP A 170 2.10 6.32 0.57
C ASP A 170 2.52 4.85 0.34
N LYS A 171 1.68 3.90 0.76
CA LYS A 171 1.97 2.45 0.70
C LYS A 171 1.01 1.70 -0.20
N SER A 172 1.55 0.73 -0.93
CA SER A 172 0.75 -0.32 -1.55
C SER A 172 0.23 -1.29 -0.48
N TRP A 173 -0.82 -2.04 -0.81
CA TRP A 173 -1.31 -3.09 0.08
C TRP A 173 -0.26 -4.19 0.32
N GLN A 174 0.65 -4.45 -0.63
CA GLN A 174 1.77 -5.39 -0.48
C GLN A 174 2.77 -4.92 0.58
N GLU A 175 3.09 -3.62 0.58
CA GLU A 175 3.95 -3.03 1.61
C GLU A 175 3.29 -3.12 2.99
N LEU A 176 1.97 -2.88 3.06
CA LEU A 176 1.19 -3.06 4.30
C LEU A 176 1.12 -4.53 4.74
N ALA A 177 0.91 -5.47 3.81
CA ALA A 177 0.89 -6.90 4.10
C ALA A 177 2.24 -7.38 4.64
N THR A 178 3.34 -6.90 4.08
CA THR A 178 4.70 -7.21 4.56
C THR A 178 4.93 -6.66 5.97
N LEU A 179 4.52 -5.40 6.23
CA LEU A 179 4.61 -4.78 7.55
C LEU A 179 3.79 -5.56 8.59
N PHE A 180 2.53 -5.85 8.28
CA PHE A 180 1.63 -6.57 9.18
C PHE A 180 2.05 -8.02 9.35
N GLY A 181 2.56 -8.68 8.30
CA GLY A 181 3.14 -10.02 8.39
C GLY A 181 4.24 -10.06 9.45
N ARG A 182 5.20 -9.13 9.40
CA ARG A 182 6.26 -8.99 10.41
C ARG A 182 5.71 -8.69 11.81
N ALA A 183 4.72 -7.81 11.92
CA ALA A 183 4.15 -7.42 13.21
C ALA A 183 3.33 -8.53 13.87
N THR A 184 2.79 -9.47 13.09
CA THR A 184 1.84 -10.47 13.56
C THR A 184 2.34 -11.92 13.47
N GLY A 185 3.50 -12.16 12.83
CA GLY A 185 4.05 -13.50 12.60
C GLY A 185 3.43 -14.22 11.40
N HIS A 186 2.82 -13.48 10.48
CA HIS A 186 2.13 -13.98 9.28
C HIS A 186 2.89 -13.66 7.99
N GLU A 187 4.22 -13.67 8.02
CA GLU A 187 5.07 -13.36 6.86
C GLU A 187 4.83 -14.33 5.70
N ALA A 188 4.66 -15.61 5.99
CA ALA A 188 4.40 -16.61 4.96
C ALA A 188 3.06 -16.37 4.25
N ASP A 189 2.01 -16.02 5.00
CA ASP A 189 0.71 -15.67 4.43
C ASP A 189 0.78 -14.40 3.58
N ALA A 190 1.51 -13.38 4.07
CA ALA A 190 1.75 -12.14 3.33
C ALA A 190 2.48 -12.41 2.02
N ALA A 191 3.58 -13.15 2.05
CA ALA A 191 4.35 -13.52 0.85
C ALA A 191 3.50 -14.31 -0.15
N ALA A 192 2.70 -15.28 0.33
CA ALA A 192 1.82 -16.07 -0.53
C ALA A 192 0.70 -15.21 -1.16
N ALA A 193 0.13 -14.25 -0.43
CA ALA A 193 -0.88 -13.33 -0.97
C ALA A 193 -0.28 -12.42 -2.05
N ILE A 194 0.89 -11.85 -1.79
CA ILE A 194 1.63 -11.01 -2.72
C ILE A 194 1.95 -11.80 -4.00
N GLN A 195 2.51 -12.99 -3.87
CA GLN A 195 2.85 -13.83 -5.03
C GLN A 195 1.62 -14.17 -5.89
N ARG A 196 0.48 -14.50 -5.28
CA ARG A 196 -0.77 -14.75 -6.02
C ARG A 196 -1.23 -13.52 -6.79
N PHE A 197 -1.15 -12.35 -6.17
CA PHE A 197 -1.53 -11.09 -6.82
C PHE A 197 -0.57 -10.72 -7.94
N ASP A 198 0.74 -10.82 -7.74
CA ASP A 198 1.76 -10.48 -8.73
C ASP A 198 1.63 -11.39 -9.96
N SER A 199 1.35 -12.67 -9.75
CA SER A 199 1.06 -13.62 -10.83
C SER A 199 -0.18 -13.21 -11.64
N LEU A 200 -1.25 -12.77 -10.96
CA LEU A 200 -2.46 -12.27 -11.62
C LEU A 200 -2.18 -10.95 -12.36
N ALA A 201 -1.43 -10.02 -11.75
CA ALA A 201 -1.07 -8.75 -12.36
C ALA A 201 -0.21 -8.96 -13.62
N ALA A 202 0.76 -9.87 -13.58
CA ALA A 202 1.59 -10.21 -14.73
C ALA A 202 0.74 -10.83 -15.87
N ALA A 203 -0.16 -11.76 -15.56
CA ALA A 203 -1.07 -12.34 -16.53
C ALA A 203 -2.04 -11.28 -17.10
N THR A 204 -2.53 -10.37 -16.27
CA THR A 204 -3.36 -9.26 -16.69
C THR A 204 -2.58 -8.37 -17.66
N ARG A 205 -1.40 -7.90 -17.29
CA ARG A 205 -0.53 -7.08 -18.15
C ARG A 205 -0.32 -7.70 -19.52
N ALA A 206 -0.04 -8.99 -19.55
CA ALA A 206 0.20 -9.74 -20.81
C ALA A 206 -1.05 -9.83 -21.72
N SER A 207 -2.25 -9.72 -21.16
CA SER A 207 -3.53 -9.85 -21.87
C SER A 207 -4.18 -8.52 -22.24
N LEU A 208 -3.72 -7.39 -21.68
CA LEU A 208 -4.31 -6.09 -21.94
C LEU A 208 -3.90 -5.53 -23.30
N VAL A 209 -4.86 -4.95 -24.00
CA VAL A 209 -4.65 -3.96 -25.06
C VAL A 209 -4.97 -2.61 -24.46
N LEU A 210 -3.93 -1.84 -24.15
CA LEU A 210 -4.10 -0.58 -23.46
C LEU A 210 -4.90 0.43 -24.31
N PRO A 211 -5.82 1.19 -23.69
CA PRO A 211 -6.49 2.28 -24.35
C PRO A 211 -5.49 3.39 -24.70
N PRO A 212 -5.88 4.39 -25.50
CA PRO A 212 -4.99 5.51 -25.85
C PRO A 212 -4.35 6.16 -24.62
N GLN A 213 -3.04 6.40 -24.71
CA GLN A 213 -2.22 6.97 -23.64
C GLN A 213 -1.84 8.43 -23.94
N PRO A 214 -1.53 9.27 -22.93
CA PRO A 214 -1.50 8.94 -21.49
C PRO A 214 -2.89 8.87 -20.88
N THR A 215 -2.97 8.28 -19.69
CA THR A 215 -4.22 8.06 -18.93
C THR A 215 -4.29 8.99 -17.72
N THR A 216 -5.43 9.63 -17.47
CA THR A 216 -5.72 10.27 -16.18
C THR A 216 -6.55 9.31 -15.32
N ALA A 217 -5.99 8.91 -14.18
CA ALA A 217 -6.66 8.13 -13.17
C ALA A 217 -7.22 9.07 -12.10
N LEU A 218 -8.52 9.03 -11.83
CA LEU A 218 -9.16 10.03 -10.95
C LEU A 218 -10.35 9.47 -10.19
N VAL A 219 -10.69 10.16 -9.10
CA VAL A 219 -12.00 10.10 -8.44
C VAL A 219 -12.72 11.39 -8.80
N TYR A 220 -13.86 11.27 -9.46
CA TYR A 220 -14.69 12.40 -9.84
C TYR A 220 -15.67 12.76 -8.72
N TYR A 221 -15.85 14.04 -8.42
CA TYR A 221 -16.78 14.48 -7.38
C TYR A 221 -18.22 14.45 -7.89
N GLU A 222 -19.13 13.92 -7.07
CA GLU A 222 -20.54 13.74 -7.45
C GLU A 222 -21.28 15.06 -7.73
N ASP A 223 -20.81 16.17 -7.16
CA ASP A 223 -21.35 17.52 -7.34
C ASP A 223 -20.76 18.29 -8.54
N ASP A 224 -19.97 17.60 -9.39
CA ASP A 224 -19.29 18.18 -10.56
C ASP A 224 -18.27 19.29 -10.23
N SER A 225 -17.90 19.50 -8.97
CA SER A 225 -17.03 20.60 -8.52
C SER A 225 -15.55 20.34 -8.76
N GLY A 226 -15.15 19.10 -9.03
CA GLY A 226 -13.74 18.75 -9.21
C GLY A 226 -13.45 17.26 -9.27
N ALA A 227 -12.18 16.94 -9.03
CA ALA A 227 -11.68 15.56 -9.01
C ALA A 227 -10.40 15.43 -8.17
N ASN A 228 -10.17 14.24 -7.65
CA ASN A 228 -8.86 13.83 -7.14
C ASN A 228 -8.14 13.01 -8.20
N VAL A 229 -6.99 13.48 -8.67
CA VAL A 229 -6.15 12.75 -9.64
C VAL A 229 -5.11 11.94 -8.90
N TRP A 230 -5.08 10.64 -9.14
CA TRP A 230 -4.08 9.74 -8.60
C TRP A 230 -2.72 9.95 -9.26
N THR A 231 -1.68 10.09 -8.45
CA THR A 231 -0.28 10.20 -8.90
C THR A 231 0.40 8.84 -8.99
N GLY A 232 1.60 8.79 -9.56
CA GLY A 232 2.45 7.59 -9.55
C GLY A 232 2.91 7.15 -8.15
N ALA A 233 2.74 7.98 -7.11
CA ALA A 233 3.03 7.60 -5.72
C ALA A 233 1.85 6.86 -5.05
N SER A 234 0.64 6.97 -5.59
CA SER A 234 -0.54 6.27 -5.08
C SER A 234 -0.49 4.76 -5.37
N ALA A 235 -1.23 3.98 -4.60
CA ALA A 235 -1.41 2.55 -4.87
C ALA A 235 -2.04 2.31 -6.26
N GLN A 236 -3.01 3.14 -6.64
CA GLN A 236 -3.66 3.12 -7.95
C GLN A 236 -2.68 3.42 -9.07
N GLY A 237 -1.89 4.48 -8.93
CA GLY A 237 -0.91 4.88 -9.93
C GLY A 237 0.21 3.84 -10.10
N LYS A 238 0.74 3.30 -8.99
CA LYS A 238 1.74 2.22 -9.02
C LYS A 238 1.20 1.01 -9.79
N LEU A 239 -0.01 0.54 -9.45
CA LEU A 239 -0.64 -0.59 -10.14
C LEU A 239 -0.83 -0.32 -11.64
N LEU A 240 -1.32 0.86 -12.02
CA LEU A 240 -1.48 1.22 -13.42
C LEU A 240 -0.16 1.21 -14.20
N MET A 241 0.91 1.78 -13.61
CA MET A 241 2.24 1.79 -14.23
C MET A 241 2.80 0.37 -14.37
N ASP A 242 2.60 -0.49 -13.38
CA ASP A 242 3.00 -1.91 -13.43
C ASP A 242 2.25 -2.66 -14.54
N LEU A 243 1.01 -2.28 -14.83
CA LEU A 243 0.23 -2.81 -15.96
C LEU A 243 0.61 -2.22 -17.32
N GLY A 244 1.49 -1.22 -17.35
CA GLY A 244 1.99 -0.60 -18.58
C GLY A 244 1.30 0.70 -18.98
N PHE A 245 0.40 1.25 -18.14
CA PHE A 245 -0.20 2.57 -18.38
C PHE A 245 0.82 3.68 -18.17
N THR A 246 0.69 4.76 -18.94
CA THR A 246 1.40 6.02 -18.71
C THR A 246 0.44 7.04 -18.11
N LEU A 247 0.75 7.57 -16.93
CA LEU A 247 -0.09 8.58 -16.29
C LEU A 247 0.10 9.95 -16.93
N ALA A 248 -1.00 10.64 -17.17
CA ALA A 248 -0.99 12.02 -17.66
C ALA A 248 -0.42 12.97 -16.58
N ALA A 249 0.44 13.88 -16.99
CA ALA A 249 0.92 14.94 -16.12
C ALA A 249 -0.21 15.95 -15.85
N VAL A 250 -0.33 16.38 -14.61
CA VAL A 250 -1.22 17.48 -14.22
C VAL A 250 -0.42 18.79 -14.32
N PRO A 251 -0.87 19.78 -15.10
CA PRO A 251 -0.18 21.07 -15.22
C PRO A 251 -0.07 21.79 -13.87
N ASP A 252 1.08 22.44 -13.61
CA ASP A 252 1.30 23.16 -12.35
C ASP A 252 0.33 24.34 -12.15
N SER A 253 -0.19 24.89 -13.24
CA SER A 253 -1.16 25.99 -13.22
C SER A 253 -2.49 25.65 -12.56
N VAL A 254 -2.83 24.36 -12.44
CA VAL A 254 -4.07 23.87 -11.82
C VAL A 254 -3.85 23.16 -10.49
N LYS A 255 -2.58 23.00 -10.07
CA LYS A 255 -2.20 22.42 -8.77
C LYS A 255 -2.26 23.52 -7.71
N GLY A 256 -3.41 23.78 -7.12
CA GLY A 256 -3.52 24.86 -6.12
C GLY A 256 -4.32 24.48 -4.90
N ASP A 257 -5.19 23.51 -5.02
CA ASP A 257 -6.04 23.07 -3.93
C ASP A 257 -5.25 22.21 -2.93
N LYS A 258 -5.21 22.65 -1.68
CA LYS A 258 -4.55 21.98 -0.56
C LYS A 258 -5.51 21.75 0.60
N SER A 259 -6.82 21.78 0.35
CA SER A 259 -7.84 21.60 1.38
C SER A 259 -7.73 20.24 2.09
N MET A 260 -7.20 19.22 1.40
CA MET A 260 -6.88 17.91 1.95
C MET A 260 -5.46 17.79 2.55
N GLY A 261 -4.74 18.91 2.69
CA GLY A 261 -3.34 18.92 3.11
C GLY A 261 -2.36 18.61 1.96
N ILE A 262 -1.06 18.50 2.31
CA ILE A 262 -0.03 18.15 1.33
C ILE A 262 0.03 16.63 1.22
N ARG A 263 -0.43 16.12 0.08
CA ARG A 263 -0.45 14.69 -0.24
C ARG A 263 0.49 14.40 -1.43
N LYS A 264 1.04 13.20 -1.48
CA LYS A 264 1.87 12.72 -2.59
C LYS A 264 1.11 11.82 -3.54
N ASP A 265 0.09 11.16 -3.04
CA ASP A 265 -0.73 10.18 -3.76
C ASP A 265 -1.85 10.81 -4.58
N ILE A 266 -2.30 12.01 -4.22
CA ILE A 266 -3.43 12.70 -4.82
C ILE A 266 -3.05 14.14 -5.20
N ILE A 267 -3.52 14.59 -6.37
CA ILE A 267 -3.61 16.00 -6.74
C ILE A 267 -5.09 16.37 -6.76
N GLN A 268 -5.49 17.25 -5.86
CA GLN A 268 -6.85 17.75 -5.81
C GLN A 268 -7.05 18.85 -6.85
N LEU A 269 -8.07 18.71 -7.67
CA LEU A 269 -8.48 19.68 -8.68
C LEU A 269 -9.89 20.15 -8.34
N SER A 270 -10.09 21.46 -8.29
CA SER A 270 -11.39 22.05 -8.01
C SER A 270 -11.58 23.38 -8.78
N GLY A 271 -12.81 23.89 -8.79
CA GLY A 271 -13.17 25.13 -9.44
C GLY A 271 -13.18 25.08 -10.98
N GLU A 272 -13.22 26.23 -11.60
CA GLU A 272 -13.45 26.36 -13.05
C GLU A 272 -12.37 25.72 -13.93
N LYS A 273 -11.15 25.58 -13.41
CA LYS A 273 -9.98 25.06 -14.15
C LYS A 273 -9.69 23.58 -13.92
N PHE A 274 -10.54 22.85 -13.16
CA PHE A 274 -10.24 21.45 -12.89
C PHE A 274 -10.15 20.61 -14.19
N ALA A 275 -10.93 20.98 -15.21
CA ALA A 275 -10.89 20.32 -16.50
C ALA A 275 -9.52 20.40 -17.19
N ASP A 276 -8.76 21.48 -16.98
CA ASP A 276 -7.42 21.67 -17.52
C ASP A 276 -6.40 20.68 -16.92
N GLY A 277 -6.72 20.09 -15.77
CA GLY A 277 -5.93 19.02 -15.14
C GLY A 277 -6.19 17.63 -15.69
N LEU A 278 -7.24 17.43 -16.50
CA LEU A 278 -7.65 16.11 -17.01
C LEU A 278 -7.17 15.92 -18.46
N GLN A 279 -5.85 15.89 -18.66
CA GLN A 279 -5.21 15.92 -19.99
C GLN A 279 -5.00 14.54 -20.63
N GLY A 280 -5.46 13.46 -19.99
CA GLY A 280 -5.32 12.11 -20.53
C GLY A 280 -6.12 11.89 -21.82
N GLN A 281 -5.60 11.03 -22.70
CA GLN A 281 -6.36 10.49 -23.83
C GLN A 281 -7.41 9.48 -23.38
N THR A 282 -7.26 8.98 -22.15
CA THR A 282 -8.17 8.08 -21.46
C THR A 282 -8.42 8.57 -20.04
N LEU A 283 -9.67 8.50 -19.57
CA LEU A 283 -10.04 8.73 -18.17
C LEU A 283 -10.44 7.40 -17.51
N LEU A 284 -9.76 7.05 -16.42
CA LEU A 284 -10.11 5.92 -15.56
C LEU A 284 -10.73 6.45 -14.27
N LEU A 285 -12.03 6.19 -14.10
CA LEU A 285 -12.81 6.71 -12.98
C LEU A 285 -12.80 5.70 -11.83
N PHE A 286 -11.84 5.88 -10.91
CA PHE A 286 -11.80 5.13 -9.66
C PHE A 286 -12.94 5.57 -8.74
N SER A 287 -13.42 4.68 -7.88
CA SER A 287 -14.63 4.90 -7.07
C SER A 287 -15.84 5.31 -7.92
N GLY A 288 -15.88 4.84 -9.16
CA GLY A 288 -16.91 5.20 -10.13
C GLY A 288 -17.57 4.00 -10.79
N ASN A 289 -18.81 4.17 -11.18
CA ASN A 289 -19.64 3.21 -11.91
C ASN A 289 -20.10 3.78 -13.26
N ALA A 290 -21.00 3.08 -13.94
CA ALA A 290 -21.58 3.52 -15.22
C ALA A 290 -22.30 4.88 -15.12
N GLN A 291 -22.92 5.17 -13.97
CA GLN A 291 -23.60 6.45 -13.72
C GLN A 291 -22.57 7.57 -13.61
N THR A 292 -21.47 7.36 -12.88
CA THR A 292 -20.34 8.30 -12.79
C THR A 292 -19.77 8.59 -14.18
N ALA A 293 -19.54 7.55 -14.99
CA ALA A 293 -19.05 7.73 -16.36
C ALA A 293 -20.03 8.53 -17.24
N ALA A 294 -21.32 8.30 -17.10
CA ALA A 294 -22.35 9.08 -17.80
C ALA A 294 -22.39 10.54 -17.35
N GLN A 295 -22.20 10.81 -16.06
CA GLN A 295 -22.11 12.15 -15.48
C GLN A 295 -20.90 12.90 -16.03
N VAL A 296 -19.72 12.30 -15.98
CA VAL A 296 -18.46 12.86 -16.54
C VAL A 296 -18.64 13.22 -18.04
N LYS A 297 -19.24 12.31 -18.82
CA LYS A 297 -19.47 12.54 -20.25
C LYS A 297 -20.46 13.70 -20.55
N ARG A 298 -21.37 13.99 -19.62
CA ARG A 298 -22.35 15.09 -19.77
C ARG A 298 -21.84 16.43 -19.21
N ASN A 299 -20.76 16.44 -18.45
CA ASN A 299 -20.23 17.65 -17.86
C ASN A 299 -19.70 18.59 -18.95
N ARG A 300 -20.36 19.75 -19.12
CA ARG A 300 -20.02 20.75 -20.14
C ARG A 300 -18.60 21.30 -20.01
N PHE A 301 -18.06 21.37 -18.81
CA PHE A 301 -16.69 21.85 -18.58
C PHE A 301 -15.66 20.87 -19.11
N LEU A 302 -16.01 19.59 -19.22
CA LEU A 302 -15.13 18.53 -19.73
C LEU A 302 -15.32 18.26 -21.23
N ALA A 303 -16.25 18.93 -21.91
CA ALA A 303 -16.53 18.71 -23.33
C ALA A 303 -15.29 18.92 -24.23
N GLY A 304 -14.31 19.70 -23.78
CA GLY A 304 -13.03 19.91 -24.46
C GLY A 304 -12.05 18.74 -24.36
N SER A 305 -12.21 17.86 -23.37
CA SER A 305 -11.29 16.74 -23.08
C SER A 305 -11.14 15.78 -24.27
N PRO A 306 -9.90 15.42 -24.66
CA PRO A 306 -9.66 14.41 -25.70
C PRO A 306 -10.33 13.08 -25.41
N ALA A 307 -10.25 12.62 -24.16
CA ALA A 307 -10.84 11.35 -23.72
C ALA A 307 -12.37 11.34 -23.86
N ILE A 308 -13.04 12.45 -23.52
CA ILE A 308 -14.50 12.56 -23.63
C ILE A 308 -14.93 12.59 -25.10
N LYS A 309 -14.27 13.38 -25.94
CA LYS A 309 -14.54 13.42 -27.38
C LYS A 309 -14.39 12.07 -28.05
N ALA A 310 -13.39 11.28 -27.62
CA ALA A 310 -13.14 9.95 -28.15
C ALA A 310 -13.95 8.83 -27.46
N GLY A 311 -14.69 9.15 -26.39
CA GLY A 311 -15.45 8.16 -25.62
C GLY A 311 -14.61 7.27 -24.68
N HIS A 312 -13.33 7.60 -24.48
CA HIS A 312 -12.38 6.83 -23.67
C HIS A 312 -12.52 7.16 -22.16
N VAL A 313 -13.69 6.89 -21.62
CA VAL A 313 -14.04 7.12 -20.21
C VAL A 313 -14.55 5.82 -19.60
N TYR A 314 -13.78 5.24 -18.69
CA TYR A 314 -14.01 3.91 -18.13
C TYR A 314 -14.17 3.96 -16.61
N PRO A 315 -15.28 3.48 -16.06
CA PRO A 315 -15.44 3.31 -14.62
C PRO A 315 -14.64 2.10 -14.13
N MET A 316 -13.93 2.25 -13.02
CA MET A 316 -13.05 1.21 -12.46
C MET A 316 -13.68 0.40 -11.33
N GLY A 317 -14.87 0.77 -10.86
CA GLY A 317 -15.57 0.14 -9.74
C GLY A 317 -15.63 1.05 -8.51
N LEU A 318 -16.70 0.90 -7.73
CA LEU A 318 -16.93 1.73 -6.54
C LEU A 318 -15.96 1.43 -5.40
N ASP A 319 -15.45 0.20 -5.33
CA ASP A 319 -14.53 -0.32 -4.31
C ASP A 319 -13.06 0.05 -4.53
N THR A 320 -12.74 0.85 -5.56
CA THR A 320 -11.37 1.12 -5.98
C THR A 320 -10.74 2.37 -5.37
N PHE A 321 -11.47 3.09 -4.47
CA PHE A 321 -10.91 4.24 -3.76
C PHE A 321 -9.76 3.84 -2.83
N ARG A 322 -9.89 2.72 -2.14
CA ARG A 322 -8.85 2.11 -1.31
C ARG A 322 -8.51 0.74 -1.87
N LEU A 323 -7.28 0.61 -2.41
CA LEU A 323 -6.82 -0.68 -2.90
C LEU A 323 -6.24 -1.50 -1.75
N ASP A 324 -6.92 -2.60 -1.44
CA ASP A 324 -6.40 -3.74 -0.72
C ASP A 324 -6.27 -4.95 -1.67
N TYR A 325 -5.88 -6.10 -1.18
CA TYR A 325 -5.77 -7.32 -1.98
C TYR A 325 -7.07 -7.65 -2.74
N TYR A 326 -8.22 -7.48 -2.09
CA TYR A 326 -9.53 -7.86 -2.64
C TYR A 326 -9.95 -6.92 -3.76
N SER A 327 -9.99 -5.62 -3.47
CA SER A 327 -10.37 -4.61 -4.47
C SER A 327 -9.35 -4.52 -5.62
N ALA A 328 -8.05 -4.64 -5.35
CA ALA A 328 -7.03 -4.68 -6.39
C ALA A 328 -7.19 -5.92 -7.29
N THR A 329 -7.51 -7.09 -6.71
CA THR A 329 -7.79 -8.32 -7.49
C THR A 329 -9.04 -8.16 -8.36
N GLN A 330 -10.11 -7.56 -7.83
CA GLN A 330 -11.34 -7.28 -8.60
C GLN A 330 -11.06 -6.28 -9.72
N LEU A 331 -10.29 -5.23 -9.45
CA LEU A 331 -9.87 -4.24 -10.44
C LEU A 331 -9.10 -4.90 -11.61
N LEU A 332 -8.14 -5.79 -11.34
CA LEU A 332 -7.42 -6.51 -12.40
C LEU A 332 -8.38 -7.30 -13.30
N LYS A 333 -9.32 -8.04 -12.73
CA LYS A 333 -10.33 -8.80 -13.49
C LYS A 333 -11.24 -7.88 -14.30
N HIS A 334 -11.61 -6.74 -13.74
CA HIS A 334 -12.42 -5.73 -14.44
C HIS A 334 -11.65 -5.13 -15.62
N MET A 335 -10.38 -4.79 -15.44
CA MET A 335 -9.53 -4.30 -16.51
C MET A 335 -9.33 -5.33 -17.64
N GLN A 336 -9.16 -6.61 -17.29
CA GLN A 336 -9.15 -7.69 -18.28
C GLN A 336 -10.44 -7.74 -19.10
N THR A 337 -11.59 -7.44 -18.49
CA THR A 337 -12.88 -7.40 -19.21
C THR A 337 -12.96 -6.17 -20.12
N LEU A 338 -12.53 -5.01 -19.64
CA LEU A 338 -12.61 -3.74 -20.40
C LEU A 338 -11.60 -3.66 -21.55
N PHE A 339 -10.40 -4.18 -21.35
CA PHE A 339 -9.25 -3.97 -22.24
C PHE A 339 -8.69 -5.27 -22.80
N ARG A 340 -9.50 -6.32 -22.87
CA ARG A 340 -9.08 -7.58 -23.49
C ARG A 340 -8.84 -7.39 -24.99
N GLY A 341 -7.67 -7.76 -25.49
CA GLY A 341 -7.42 -7.83 -26.91
C GLY A 341 -8.38 -8.82 -27.59
N ASN A 342 -8.80 -8.54 -28.79
CA ASN A 342 -9.73 -9.34 -29.59
C ASN A 342 -9.15 -10.73 -29.98
N GLN A 343 -8.71 -11.53 -29.00
CA GLN A 343 -8.41 -12.95 -29.25
C GLN A 343 -9.68 -13.77 -29.52
N ALA A 344 -10.87 -13.25 -29.17
CA ALA A 344 -12.13 -13.91 -29.48
C ALA A 344 -12.46 -13.90 -30.98
N ALA A 345 -12.08 -12.86 -31.73
CA ALA A 345 -12.35 -12.78 -33.17
C ALA A 345 -11.46 -13.77 -33.99
N ALA A 346 -10.26 -14.10 -33.52
CA ALA A 346 -9.39 -15.06 -34.19
C ALA A 346 -9.82 -16.51 -33.98
N SER A 347 -10.45 -16.83 -32.85
CA SER A 347 -10.94 -18.19 -32.55
C SER A 347 -12.28 -18.52 -33.25
N GLU A 348 -13.09 -17.52 -33.58
CA GLU A 348 -14.32 -17.72 -34.36
C GLU A 348 -14.03 -17.78 -35.86
N GLN A 349 -13.08 -17.00 -36.35
CA GLN A 349 -12.66 -17.10 -37.76
C GLN A 349 -11.93 -18.46 -38.07
N GLY A 350 -11.15 -18.97 -37.14
CA GLY A 350 -10.50 -20.28 -37.28
C GLY A 350 -11.48 -21.47 -37.22
N LYS A 351 -12.68 -21.29 -36.63
CA LYS A 351 -13.71 -22.33 -36.67
C LYS A 351 -14.61 -22.29 -37.92
N ALA A 352 -14.66 -21.15 -38.61
CA ALA A 352 -15.44 -21.01 -39.84
C ALA A 352 -14.70 -21.58 -41.08
N GLU A 353 -13.36 -21.66 -41.03
CA GLU A 353 -12.55 -22.20 -42.15
C GLU A 353 -12.29 -23.71 -42.11
N THR A 354 -12.68 -24.41 -41.04
CA THR A 354 -12.42 -25.87 -40.91
C THR A 354 -13.63 -26.76 -41.15
N ASN A 355 -14.66 -26.29 -41.86
CA ASN A 355 -15.77 -27.16 -42.27
C ASN A 355 -15.86 -27.31 -43.81
N PRO A 356 -15.02 -28.19 -44.46
CA PRO A 356 -15.20 -28.58 -45.84
C PRO A 356 -15.95 -29.90 -45.86
N ALA A 357 -17.26 -29.92 -45.70
CA ALA A 357 -18.04 -31.11 -46.04
C ALA A 357 -19.53 -30.75 -46.29
N SER A 358 -19.84 -30.49 -47.52
CA SER A 358 -21.05 -31.04 -48.20
C SER A 358 -21.12 -30.48 -49.59
N ARG A 359 -20.36 -31.10 -50.47
CA ARG A 359 -20.74 -31.25 -51.89
C ARG A 359 -20.59 -32.74 -52.22
N GLY A 360 -21.73 -33.38 -52.27
CA GLY A 360 -21.98 -34.70 -52.76
C GLY A 360 -23.45 -34.85 -52.96
#